data_7f25161f823f27509ddf44acf7e10ac1
#
_entry.id   7f25161f823f27509ddf44acf7e10ac1
#
_cell.length_a   1.000
_cell.length_b   1.000
_cell.length_c   1.000
_cell.angle_alpha   90.00
_cell.angle_beta   90.00
_cell.angle_gamma   90.00
#
_symmetry.space_group_name_H-M   'P 1'
#
loop_
_entity.id
_entity.type
_entity.pdbx_description
1 polymer ?
#
loop_
_entity_poly.entity_id
_entity_poly.type
_entity_poly.pdbx_seq_one_letter_code
_entity_poly.pdbx_strand_id
1 'polypeptide(L)'
;MTELNNKLLENKKGELVMRIKSLSYIVIDSTDISLWEAYALDIVGLMKNEEKSDDNNLFLRMDESPYRFHVKKSDVDRYHLGGFELSTKEDFEGAKIELSEAGIEFKVENDELAKLRCVEELISLTDPAGNILELFYGRSEDQSEFKSSQGISAFITHGLGLGHIVFGTLEVEAAHTFYTDVLGFGDSDIMRMRFSPDPNDPESVLYFMHCDNPRHHTVAMMQAPTPPSGLVHAMVEVETAEQVVDALDRAVANNIHISSTLGRHMNDKMFSFYMQTPAGFMLEFGYDGIQPDWDTFETTNSAAPSYWGHEFNMPEA
;
A
#
# COMPACT_ATOMS: atom_id res chain seq x y z
N MET A 1 25.74 8.74 -22.67
CA MET A 1 24.47 9.30 -22.14
C MET A 1 23.38 9.53 -23.20
N THR A 2 23.57 9.19 -24.45
CA THR A 2 22.62 9.51 -25.53
C THR A 2 21.87 8.29 -26.09
N GLU A 3 22.39 7.09 -26.05
CA GLU A 3 21.72 5.89 -26.58
C GLU A 3 20.81 5.19 -25.56
N LEU A 4 21.14 5.21 -24.28
CA LEU A 4 20.31 4.66 -23.22
C LEU A 4 19.03 5.50 -23.04
N ASN A 5 19.17 6.84 -23.04
CA ASN A 5 18.01 7.75 -22.98
C ASN A 5 17.10 7.65 -24.22
N ASN A 6 17.62 7.34 -25.38
CA ASN A 6 16.78 7.17 -26.58
C ASN A 6 16.02 5.83 -26.58
N LYS A 7 16.58 4.74 -26.05
CA LYS A 7 15.85 3.48 -25.87
C LYS A 7 14.76 3.58 -24.82
N LEU A 8 15.01 4.29 -23.69
CA LEU A 8 14.00 4.57 -22.66
C LEU A 8 12.88 5.49 -23.19
N LEU A 9 13.18 6.39 -24.13
CA LEU A 9 12.19 7.27 -24.77
C LEU A 9 11.36 6.55 -25.85
N GLU A 10 11.86 5.47 -26.45
CA GLU A 10 11.09 4.65 -27.41
C GLU A 10 10.11 3.70 -26.73
N ASN A 11 10.37 3.26 -25.48
CA ASN A 11 9.44 2.45 -24.68
C ASN A 11 8.29 3.28 -24.04
N LYS A 12 8.35 4.61 -24.05
CA LYS A 12 7.26 5.51 -23.58
C LYS A 12 6.02 5.55 -24.48
N LYS A 13 5.87 4.63 -25.42
CA LYS A 13 4.66 4.44 -26.22
C LYS A 13 3.90 3.18 -25.79
N GLY A 14 3.28 3.23 -24.59
CA GLY A 14 2.10 2.40 -24.29
C GLY A 14 2.32 0.97 -23.86
N GLU A 15 3.52 0.52 -23.51
CA GLU A 15 3.74 -0.75 -22.82
C GLU A 15 4.37 -0.48 -21.45
N LEU A 16 3.68 -0.84 -20.37
CA LEU A 16 4.26 -0.95 -19.05
C LEU A 16 5.44 -1.93 -19.16
N VAL A 17 6.63 -1.47 -18.79
CA VAL A 17 7.87 -2.24 -18.86
C VAL A 17 7.75 -3.42 -17.90
N MET A 18 7.28 -3.19 -16.66
CA MET A 18 7.00 -4.21 -15.65
C MET A 18 5.52 -4.19 -15.30
N ARG A 19 4.85 -5.35 -15.35
CA ARG A 19 3.41 -5.46 -15.08
C ARG A 19 3.14 -5.91 -13.65
N ILE A 20 3.33 -5.00 -12.70
CA ILE A 20 2.90 -5.24 -11.32
C ILE A 20 1.38 -5.20 -11.28
N LYS A 21 0.78 -6.33 -10.88
CA LYS A 21 -0.67 -6.50 -10.81
C LYS A 21 -1.28 -5.76 -9.62
N SER A 22 -0.68 -5.86 -8.43
CA SER A 22 -1.22 -5.26 -7.23
C SER A 22 -0.24 -5.26 -6.05
N LEU A 23 -0.49 -4.42 -5.04
CA LEU A 23 0.03 -4.61 -3.69
C LEU A 23 -0.75 -5.77 -3.05
N SER A 24 -0.12 -6.92 -2.87
CA SER A 24 -0.79 -8.12 -2.39
C SER A 24 -0.82 -8.21 -0.87
N TYR A 25 0.25 -7.84 -0.20
CA TYR A 25 0.35 -7.88 1.26
C TYR A 25 1.35 -6.85 1.79
N ILE A 26 1.25 -6.57 3.10
CA ILE A 26 2.30 -5.90 3.85
C ILE A 26 2.78 -6.76 5.01
N VAL A 27 4.05 -6.59 5.38
CA VAL A 27 4.66 -7.20 6.56
C VAL A 27 4.95 -6.10 7.58
N ILE A 28 4.66 -6.37 8.83
CA ILE A 28 4.74 -5.42 9.94
C ILE A 28 5.58 -6.06 11.04
N ASP A 29 6.57 -5.33 11.54
CA ASP A 29 7.27 -5.66 12.77
C ASP A 29 6.44 -5.18 13.96
N SER A 30 6.26 -6.01 15.00
CA SER A 30 5.54 -5.61 16.20
C SER A 30 6.13 -6.16 17.48
N THR A 31 6.16 -5.31 18.50
CA THR A 31 6.54 -5.69 19.86
C THR A 31 5.42 -6.44 20.58
N ASP A 32 4.16 -6.26 20.16
CA ASP A 32 2.97 -6.88 20.75
C ASP A 32 1.99 -7.39 19.65
N ILE A 33 2.11 -8.69 19.34
CA ILE A 33 1.22 -9.37 18.37
C ILE A 33 -0.23 -9.40 18.89
N SER A 34 -0.45 -9.50 20.22
CA SER A 34 -1.80 -9.59 20.78
C SER A 34 -2.57 -8.29 20.61
N LEU A 35 -1.86 -7.15 20.69
CA LEU A 35 -2.45 -5.84 20.43
C LEU A 35 -2.87 -5.72 18.95
N TRP A 36 -2.04 -6.22 18.04
CA TRP A 36 -2.40 -6.28 16.62
C TRP A 36 -3.57 -7.21 16.34
N GLU A 37 -3.65 -8.37 17.01
CA GLU A 37 -4.77 -9.30 16.86
C GLU A 37 -6.08 -8.63 17.30
N ALA A 38 -6.11 -8.02 18.48
CA ALA A 38 -7.28 -7.28 18.95
C ALA A 38 -7.67 -6.14 17.99
N TYR A 39 -6.72 -5.31 17.59
CA TYR A 39 -6.95 -4.23 16.63
C TYR A 39 -7.54 -4.75 15.31
N ALA A 40 -6.93 -5.78 14.74
CA ALA A 40 -7.34 -6.31 13.45
C ALA A 40 -8.73 -6.97 13.48
N LEU A 41 -9.03 -7.74 14.53
CA LEU A 41 -10.28 -8.49 14.64
C LEU A 41 -11.43 -7.62 15.17
N ASP A 42 -11.18 -6.82 16.20
CA ASP A 42 -12.26 -6.10 16.90
C ASP A 42 -12.56 -4.73 16.28
N ILE A 43 -11.57 -4.09 15.62
CA ILE A 43 -11.73 -2.76 15.02
C ILE A 43 -11.84 -2.84 13.51
N VAL A 44 -10.82 -3.41 12.84
CA VAL A 44 -10.75 -3.44 11.37
C VAL A 44 -11.72 -4.46 10.78
N GLY A 45 -11.95 -5.58 11.49
CA GLY A 45 -12.84 -6.65 11.03
C GLY A 45 -12.15 -7.64 10.09
N LEU A 46 -10.82 -7.80 10.22
CA LEU A 46 -10.07 -8.83 9.51
C LEU A 46 -10.35 -10.22 10.08
N MET A 47 -9.89 -11.25 9.38
CA MET A 47 -9.97 -12.63 9.81
C MET A 47 -8.58 -13.19 10.08
N LYS A 48 -8.35 -13.79 11.25
CA LYS A 48 -7.11 -14.49 11.55
C LYS A 48 -7.02 -15.78 10.74
N ASN A 49 -5.86 -16.04 10.15
CA ASN A 49 -5.53 -17.35 9.61
C ASN A 49 -4.95 -18.21 10.74
N GLU A 50 -5.80 -19.04 11.36
CA GLU A 50 -5.41 -19.85 12.53
C GLU A 50 -4.37 -20.92 12.21
N GLU A 51 -4.38 -21.46 10.99
CA GLU A 51 -3.42 -22.50 10.58
C GLU A 51 -2.00 -21.97 10.37
N LYS A 52 -1.88 -20.68 9.99
CA LYS A 52 -0.59 -20.04 9.72
C LYS A 52 -0.06 -19.25 10.90
N SER A 53 -0.92 -18.78 11.78
CA SER A 53 -0.54 -17.93 12.90
C SER A 53 0.05 -18.75 14.05
N ASP A 54 1.06 -18.17 14.72
CA ASP A 54 1.70 -18.71 15.90
C ASP A 54 2.10 -17.57 16.88
N ASP A 55 2.83 -17.88 17.93
CA ASP A 55 3.25 -16.89 18.95
C ASP A 55 4.18 -15.78 18.39
N ASN A 56 4.75 -15.97 17.21
CA ASN A 56 5.69 -15.04 16.58
C ASN A 56 5.18 -14.43 15.27
N ASN A 57 4.11 -14.97 14.71
CA ASN A 57 3.56 -14.58 13.42
C ASN A 57 2.03 -14.57 13.46
N LEU A 58 1.44 -13.43 13.14
CA LEU A 58 0.01 -13.26 12.98
C LEU A 58 -0.29 -13.00 11.50
N PHE A 59 -1.07 -13.86 10.89
CA PHE A 59 -1.51 -13.74 9.50
C PHE A 59 -2.99 -13.37 9.45
N LEU A 60 -3.31 -12.24 8.81
CA LEU A 60 -4.64 -11.64 8.79
C LEU A 60 -5.15 -11.55 7.35
N ARG A 61 -6.36 -12.04 7.16
CA ARG A 61 -7.05 -12.14 5.87
C ARG A 61 -8.07 -11.02 5.70
N MET A 62 -8.31 -10.65 4.46
CA MET A 62 -9.38 -9.75 4.00
C MET A 62 -10.26 -10.42 2.93
N ASP A 63 -9.81 -11.53 2.39
CA ASP A 63 -10.41 -12.27 1.28
C ASP A 63 -9.90 -13.72 1.27
N GLU A 64 -9.96 -14.39 0.11
CA GLU A 64 -9.48 -15.75 -0.12
C GLU A 64 -7.95 -15.86 -0.17
N SER A 65 -7.21 -14.75 -0.13
CA SER A 65 -5.74 -14.81 0.02
C SER A 65 -5.37 -15.35 1.40
N PRO A 66 -4.28 -16.12 1.52
CA PRO A 66 -3.83 -16.68 2.80
C PRO A 66 -3.61 -15.61 3.88
N TYR A 67 -3.27 -14.41 3.47
CA TYR A 67 -3.19 -13.21 4.31
C TYR A 67 -3.02 -11.95 3.43
N ARG A 68 -3.35 -10.80 4.00
CA ARG A 68 -3.03 -9.46 3.47
C ARG A 68 -2.09 -8.71 4.40
N PHE A 69 -2.16 -8.99 5.70
CA PHE A 69 -1.25 -8.46 6.71
C PHE A 69 -0.52 -9.62 7.38
N HIS A 70 0.80 -9.54 7.41
CA HIS A 70 1.64 -10.43 8.21
C HIS A 70 2.33 -9.60 9.30
N VAL A 71 1.89 -9.77 10.54
CA VAL A 71 2.53 -9.14 11.70
C VAL A 71 3.48 -10.14 12.31
N LYS A 72 4.75 -9.79 12.40
CA LYS A 72 5.79 -10.65 12.99
C LYS A 72 6.35 -10.03 14.28
N LYS A 73 6.64 -10.86 15.25
CA LYS A 73 7.26 -10.43 16.50
C LYS A 73 8.64 -9.82 16.25
N SER A 74 8.88 -8.67 16.87
CA SER A 74 10.08 -7.88 16.71
C SER A 74 10.36 -7.07 18.00
N ASP A 75 11.51 -6.40 18.06
CA ASP A 75 11.83 -5.45 19.12
C ASP A 75 11.38 -4.01 18.79
N VAL A 76 10.76 -3.81 17.64
CA VAL A 76 10.27 -2.50 17.14
C VAL A 76 8.89 -2.64 16.52
N ASP A 77 8.13 -1.55 16.57
CA ASP A 77 6.84 -1.43 15.91
C ASP A 77 6.97 -0.57 14.66
N ARG A 78 6.81 -1.19 13.47
CA ARG A 78 6.89 -0.47 12.19
C ARG A 78 6.41 -1.30 11.01
N TYR A 79 6.11 -0.65 9.91
CA TYR A 79 6.07 -1.28 8.60
C TYR A 79 7.44 -1.87 8.24
N HIS A 80 7.46 -3.09 7.72
CA HIS A 80 8.68 -3.78 7.33
C HIS A 80 8.87 -3.80 5.83
N LEU A 81 7.89 -4.29 5.07
CA LEU A 81 7.92 -4.37 3.61
C LEU A 81 6.53 -4.53 2.99
N GLY A 82 6.45 -4.28 1.67
CA GLY A 82 5.30 -4.58 0.83
C GLY A 82 5.60 -5.63 -0.21
N GLY A 83 4.65 -6.55 -0.42
CA GLY A 83 4.72 -7.58 -1.44
C GLY A 83 3.84 -7.26 -2.63
N PHE A 84 4.45 -7.19 -3.82
CA PHE A 84 3.81 -6.84 -5.07
C PHE A 84 3.73 -8.05 -5.99
N GLU A 85 2.53 -8.32 -6.49
CA GLU A 85 2.23 -9.48 -7.33
C GLU A 85 2.48 -9.17 -8.80
N LEU A 86 3.16 -10.08 -9.47
CA LEU A 86 3.24 -10.17 -10.92
C LEU A 86 2.30 -11.27 -11.40
N SER A 87 1.64 -11.07 -12.55
CA SER A 87 0.55 -11.95 -12.97
C SER A 87 0.99 -13.35 -13.34
N THR A 88 2.16 -13.47 -13.98
CA THR A 88 2.67 -14.73 -14.52
C THR A 88 4.14 -14.97 -14.18
N LYS A 89 4.60 -16.20 -14.38
CA LYS A 89 6.01 -16.54 -14.31
C LYS A 89 6.83 -15.76 -15.34
N GLU A 90 6.30 -15.59 -16.53
CA GLU A 90 6.94 -14.85 -17.62
C GLU A 90 7.16 -13.39 -17.25
N ASP A 91 6.17 -12.74 -16.61
CA ASP A 91 6.29 -11.37 -16.09
C ASP A 91 7.36 -11.30 -14.98
N PHE A 92 7.43 -12.30 -14.11
CA PHE A 92 8.43 -12.37 -13.03
C PHE A 92 9.85 -12.55 -13.57
N GLU A 93 10.06 -13.42 -14.56
CA GLU A 93 11.36 -13.58 -15.21
C GLU A 93 11.75 -12.30 -15.99
N GLY A 94 10.78 -11.67 -16.66
CA GLY A 94 10.96 -10.37 -17.32
C GLY A 94 11.41 -9.29 -16.33
N ALA A 95 10.75 -9.17 -15.18
CA ALA A 95 11.09 -8.22 -14.13
C ALA A 95 12.54 -8.36 -13.64
N LYS A 96 13.06 -9.59 -13.46
CA LYS A 96 14.45 -9.82 -13.09
C LYS A 96 15.44 -9.33 -14.16
N ILE A 97 15.09 -9.48 -15.43
CA ILE A 97 15.92 -9.00 -16.55
C ILE A 97 15.92 -7.47 -16.55
N GLU A 98 14.75 -6.83 -16.46
CA GLU A 98 14.60 -5.38 -16.48
C GLU A 98 15.30 -4.70 -15.30
N LEU A 99 15.18 -5.25 -14.08
CA LEU A 99 15.91 -4.78 -12.90
C LEU A 99 17.42 -4.87 -13.11
N SER A 100 17.92 -5.99 -13.68
CA SER A 100 19.35 -6.18 -13.97
C SER A 100 19.83 -5.17 -15.02
N GLU A 101 19.06 -4.92 -16.09
CA GLU A 101 19.37 -3.94 -17.13
C GLU A 101 19.35 -2.50 -16.61
N ALA A 102 18.46 -2.21 -15.65
CA ALA A 102 18.41 -0.92 -14.95
C ALA A 102 19.52 -0.78 -13.89
N GLY A 103 20.31 -1.83 -13.63
CA GLY A 103 21.37 -1.82 -12.61
C GLY A 103 20.84 -1.84 -11.17
N ILE A 104 19.62 -2.31 -10.96
CA ILE A 104 19.00 -2.45 -9.64
C ILE A 104 19.39 -3.79 -9.05
N GLU A 105 19.98 -3.74 -7.86
CA GLU A 105 20.31 -4.96 -7.10
C GLU A 105 19.04 -5.56 -6.49
N PHE A 106 18.89 -6.87 -6.65
CA PHE A 106 17.83 -7.65 -6.01
C PHE A 106 18.37 -9.00 -5.54
N LYS A 107 17.71 -9.61 -4.58
CA LYS A 107 18.02 -10.93 -4.06
C LYS A 107 16.92 -11.90 -4.45
N VAL A 108 17.29 -13.03 -5.06
CA VAL A 108 16.37 -14.17 -5.21
C VAL A 108 16.25 -14.85 -3.86
N GLU A 109 15.04 -14.95 -3.36
CA GLU A 109 14.78 -15.51 -2.04
C GLU A 109 14.67 -17.03 -2.09
N ASN A 110 14.80 -17.67 -0.94
CA ASN A 110 14.78 -19.14 -0.84
C ASN A 110 13.36 -19.69 -0.75
N ASP A 111 13.23 -21.01 -0.98
CA ASP A 111 11.97 -21.74 -0.94
C ASP A 111 11.25 -21.65 0.42
N GLU A 112 11.98 -21.47 1.52
CA GLU A 112 11.41 -21.37 2.86
C GLU A 112 10.62 -20.05 2.99
N LEU A 113 11.20 -18.94 2.50
CA LEU A 113 10.50 -17.66 2.47
C LEU A 113 9.34 -17.68 1.48
N ALA A 114 9.50 -18.30 0.29
CA ALA A 114 8.43 -18.45 -0.68
C ALA A 114 7.21 -19.20 -0.07
N LYS A 115 7.45 -20.29 0.67
CA LYS A 115 6.41 -21.02 1.41
C LYS A 115 5.77 -20.18 2.51
N LEU A 116 6.55 -19.41 3.27
CA LEU A 116 6.03 -18.50 4.30
C LEU A 116 5.11 -17.46 3.65
N ARG A 117 5.49 -16.92 2.49
CA ARG A 117 4.72 -15.94 1.72
C ARG A 117 3.55 -16.56 0.95
N CYS A 118 3.46 -17.89 0.84
CA CYS A 118 2.46 -18.61 0.04
C CYS A 118 2.52 -18.22 -1.45
N VAL A 119 3.73 -18.19 -2.00
CA VAL A 119 4.02 -17.84 -3.40
C VAL A 119 4.92 -18.89 -4.02
N GLU A 120 5.02 -18.93 -5.36
CA GLU A 120 5.92 -19.86 -6.04
C GLU A 120 7.37 -19.41 -5.96
N GLU A 121 7.66 -18.19 -6.36
CA GLU A 121 8.99 -17.59 -6.28
C GLU A 121 8.87 -16.08 -5.93
N LEU A 122 9.90 -15.52 -5.30
CA LEU A 122 9.98 -14.09 -5.00
C LEU A 122 11.42 -13.57 -5.02
N ILE A 123 11.55 -12.30 -5.31
CA ILE A 123 12.77 -11.51 -5.13
C ILE A 123 12.51 -10.38 -4.15
N SER A 124 13.56 -9.93 -3.47
CA SER A 124 13.52 -8.72 -2.63
C SER A 124 14.49 -7.67 -3.15
N LEU A 125 14.11 -6.41 -3.06
CA LEU A 125 14.89 -5.25 -3.46
C LEU A 125 14.55 -4.07 -2.55
N THR A 126 15.34 -3.00 -2.68
CA THR A 126 15.14 -1.77 -1.90
C THR A 126 14.95 -0.59 -2.86
N ASP A 127 13.94 0.23 -2.62
CA ASP A 127 13.70 1.45 -3.38
C ASP A 127 14.69 2.58 -2.96
N PRO A 128 14.76 3.69 -3.71
CA PRO A 128 15.66 4.81 -3.38
C PRO A 128 15.36 5.48 -2.03
N ALA A 129 14.17 5.30 -1.47
CA ALA A 129 13.79 5.82 -0.15
C ALA A 129 14.17 4.86 1.00
N GLY A 130 14.68 3.66 0.68
CA GLY A 130 15.06 2.63 1.65
C GLY A 130 13.94 1.67 2.02
N ASN A 131 12.80 1.68 1.34
CA ASN A 131 11.72 0.74 1.57
C ASN A 131 12.04 -0.61 0.92
N ILE A 132 11.79 -1.69 1.64
CA ILE A 132 11.97 -3.06 1.14
C ILE A 132 10.70 -3.48 0.38
N LEU A 133 10.89 -4.01 -0.82
CA LEU A 133 9.85 -4.55 -1.67
C LEU A 133 10.11 -6.03 -1.93
N GLU A 134 9.06 -6.84 -1.92
CA GLU A 134 9.06 -8.20 -2.45
C GLU A 134 8.26 -8.22 -3.76
N LEU A 135 8.87 -8.70 -4.87
CA LEU A 135 8.16 -8.97 -6.12
C LEU A 135 8.03 -10.48 -6.26
N PHE A 136 6.85 -10.97 -6.59
CA PHE A 136 6.58 -12.41 -6.62
C PHE A 136 5.50 -12.76 -7.65
N TYR A 137 5.36 -14.06 -7.95
CA TYR A 137 4.22 -14.61 -8.69
C TYR A 137 3.69 -15.88 -8.04
N GLY A 138 2.52 -16.33 -8.49
CA GLY A 138 1.97 -17.63 -8.11
C GLY A 138 1.49 -17.69 -6.67
N ARG A 139 0.76 -16.65 -6.22
CA ARG A 139 0.16 -16.66 -4.88
C ARG A 139 -0.92 -17.72 -4.79
N SER A 140 -0.84 -18.55 -3.75
CA SER A 140 -1.88 -19.53 -3.45
C SER A 140 -3.13 -18.85 -2.86
N GLU A 141 -4.28 -19.53 -3.01
CA GLU A 141 -5.51 -19.15 -2.33
C GLU A 141 -5.72 -20.00 -1.08
N ASP A 142 -6.36 -19.44 -0.07
CA ASP A 142 -6.86 -20.18 1.08
C ASP A 142 -8.20 -20.85 0.71
N GLN A 143 -8.40 -22.10 1.13
CA GLN A 143 -9.61 -22.86 0.78
C GLN A 143 -10.78 -22.54 1.72
N SER A 144 -10.54 -21.86 2.82
CA SER A 144 -11.61 -21.46 3.74
C SER A 144 -12.24 -20.13 3.29
N GLU A 145 -13.55 -20.03 3.44
CA GLU A 145 -14.30 -18.82 3.18
C GLU A 145 -13.85 -17.68 4.11
N PHE A 146 -13.65 -16.46 3.57
CA PHE A 146 -13.43 -15.29 4.39
C PHE A 146 -14.70 -14.95 5.20
N LYS A 147 -14.53 -14.73 6.51
CA LYS A 147 -15.60 -14.30 7.41
C LYS A 147 -15.09 -13.22 8.33
N SER A 148 -15.53 -11.98 8.08
CA SER A 148 -15.20 -10.87 8.96
C SER A 148 -15.72 -11.11 10.39
N SER A 149 -14.87 -10.83 11.38
CA SER A 149 -15.22 -10.83 12.80
C SER A 149 -16.21 -9.71 13.16
N GLN A 150 -16.35 -8.68 12.33
CA GLN A 150 -17.21 -7.51 12.54
C GLN A 150 -18.36 -7.40 11.52
N GLY A 151 -18.66 -8.49 10.79
CA GLY A 151 -19.78 -8.53 9.85
C GLY A 151 -19.57 -7.71 8.57
N ILE A 152 -18.33 -7.37 8.22
CA ILE A 152 -18.00 -6.75 6.92
C ILE A 152 -18.32 -7.77 5.84
N SER A 153 -19.13 -7.39 4.86
CA SER A 153 -19.56 -8.28 3.78
C SER A 153 -18.40 -8.69 2.88
N ALA A 154 -17.59 -7.72 2.47
CA ALA A 154 -16.32 -7.92 1.75
C ALA A 154 -15.43 -6.68 1.85
N PHE A 155 -14.12 -6.90 1.70
CA PHE A 155 -13.16 -5.87 1.34
C PHE A 155 -13.00 -5.84 -0.19
N ILE A 156 -12.75 -4.66 -0.73
CA ILE A 156 -12.56 -4.45 -2.17
C ILE A 156 -11.12 -4.81 -2.55
N THR A 157 -10.89 -6.11 -2.73
CA THR A 157 -9.56 -6.70 -2.99
C THR A 157 -9.47 -7.41 -4.33
N HIS A 158 -10.60 -7.90 -4.88
CA HIS A 158 -10.61 -8.75 -6.07
C HIS A 158 -9.97 -8.05 -7.27
N GLY A 159 -8.81 -8.54 -7.71
CA GLY A 159 -8.01 -7.94 -8.78
C GLY A 159 -7.29 -6.65 -8.41
N LEU A 160 -7.58 -6.04 -7.25
CA LEU A 160 -7.08 -4.75 -6.79
C LEU A 160 -6.04 -4.85 -5.66
N GLY A 161 -5.86 -6.06 -5.09
CA GLY A 161 -4.94 -6.29 -3.98
C GLY A 161 -5.45 -5.76 -2.64
N LEU A 162 -4.53 -5.56 -1.69
CA LEU A 162 -4.82 -5.12 -0.33
C LEU A 162 -5.51 -3.75 -0.28
N GLY A 163 -5.05 -2.83 -1.08
CA GLY A 163 -5.39 -1.42 -1.05
C GLY A 163 -4.22 -0.59 -1.59
N HIS A 164 -3.85 0.48 -0.88
CA HIS A 164 -2.66 1.26 -1.19
C HIS A 164 -1.79 1.53 0.04
N ILE A 165 -0.55 1.98 -0.20
CA ILE A 165 0.38 2.44 0.83
C ILE A 165 0.96 3.80 0.45
N VAL A 166 1.24 4.62 1.47
CA VAL A 166 1.81 5.95 1.29
C VAL A 166 3.08 6.09 2.12
N PHE A 167 4.18 6.42 1.44
CA PHE A 167 5.47 6.66 2.06
C PHE A 167 5.78 8.16 2.19
N GLY A 168 6.49 8.54 3.24
CA GLY A 168 7.16 9.82 3.34
C GLY A 168 8.64 9.64 3.02
N THR A 169 9.19 10.49 2.14
CA THR A 169 10.63 10.50 1.83
C THR A 169 11.08 11.87 1.36
N LEU A 170 12.32 12.25 1.70
CA LEU A 170 12.96 13.43 1.14
C LEU A 170 13.54 13.16 -0.25
N GLU A 171 13.75 11.89 -0.61
CA GLU A 171 14.22 11.46 -1.93
C GLU A 171 13.03 11.20 -2.90
N VAL A 172 12.00 12.04 -2.83
CA VAL A 172 10.72 11.81 -3.50
C VAL A 172 10.84 11.69 -5.02
N GLU A 173 11.71 12.51 -5.65
CA GLU A 173 11.91 12.47 -7.11
C GLU A 173 12.64 11.19 -7.55
N ALA A 174 13.65 10.75 -6.78
CA ALA A 174 14.35 9.50 -7.08
C ALA A 174 13.42 8.29 -6.88
N ALA A 175 12.60 8.30 -5.82
CA ALA A 175 11.60 7.28 -5.59
C ALA A 175 10.53 7.27 -6.70
N HIS A 176 9.97 8.43 -7.07
CA HIS A 176 9.00 8.54 -8.17
C HIS A 176 9.57 7.97 -9.47
N THR A 177 10.78 8.40 -9.88
CA THR A 177 11.46 7.86 -11.08
C THR A 177 11.65 6.34 -11.02
N PHE A 178 12.00 5.80 -9.85
CA PHE A 178 12.15 4.35 -9.68
C PHE A 178 10.81 3.61 -9.88
N TYR A 179 9.72 4.10 -9.28
CA TYR A 179 8.41 3.46 -9.45
C TYR A 179 7.89 3.58 -10.88
N THR A 180 8.08 4.72 -11.54
CA THR A 180 7.57 4.93 -12.91
C THR A 180 8.47 4.30 -13.99
N ASP A 181 9.76 4.54 -13.96
CA ASP A 181 10.67 4.18 -15.04
C ASP A 181 11.23 2.75 -14.89
N VAL A 182 11.27 2.19 -13.65
CA VAL A 182 11.79 0.85 -13.38
C VAL A 182 10.68 -0.14 -13.09
N LEU A 183 9.73 0.21 -12.18
CA LEU A 183 8.64 -0.71 -11.79
C LEU A 183 7.39 -0.60 -12.68
N GLY A 184 7.34 0.34 -13.63
CA GLY A 184 6.26 0.46 -14.61
C GLY A 184 4.95 1.03 -14.05
N PHE A 185 4.99 1.76 -12.91
CA PHE A 185 3.81 2.47 -12.42
C PHE A 185 3.48 3.67 -13.30
N GLY A 186 2.21 4.03 -13.36
CA GLY A 186 1.73 5.26 -14.01
C GLY A 186 1.26 6.30 -12.98
N ASP A 187 1.41 7.59 -13.30
CA ASP A 187 0.87 8.67 -12.49
C ASP A 187 -0.65 8.78 -12.64
N SER A 188 -1.36 8.76 -11.52
CA SER A 188 -2.81 9.02 -11.49
C SER A 188 -3.13 10.45 -11.02
N ASP A 189 -2.39 10.96 -10.03
CA ASP A 189 -2.53 12.36 -9.58
C ASP A 189 -1.19 12.89 -9.07
N ILE A 190 -0.92 14.18 -9.32
CA ILE A 190 0.25 14.87 -8.78
C ILE A 190 -0.25 16.08 -7.99
N MET A 191 -0.20 15.99 -6.68
CA MET A 191 -0.65 17.06 -5.80
C MET A 191 0.54 17.87 -5.30
N ARG A 192 0.40 19.19 -5.31
CA ARG A 192 1.36 20.10 -4.69
C ARG A 192 0.66 20.90 -3.63
N MET A 193 1.18 20.85 -2.41
CA MET A 193 0.58 21.53 -1.29
C MET A 193 1.63 22.06 -0.31
N ARG A 194 1.28 23.11 0.40
CA ARG A 194 2.12 23.66 1.47
C ARG A 194 1.56 23.22 2.83
N PHE A 195 2.39 22.52 3.59
CA PHE A 195 2.02 22.12 4.95
C PHE A 195 2.25 23.23 5.98
N SER A 196 3.12 24.17 5.67
CA SER A 196 3.40 25.35 6.51
C SER A 196 2.40 26.47 6.23
N PRO A 197 2.00 27.24 7.27
CA PRO A 197 1.22 28.46 7.08
C PRO A 197 2.04 29.62 6.48
N ASP A 198 3.38 29.54 6.43
CA ASP A 198 4.24 30.54 5.80
C ASP A 198 4.17 30.42 4.26
N PRO A 199 3.71 31.47 3.54
CA PRO A 199 3.61 31.43 2.09
C PRO A 199 4.98 31.38 1.39
N ASN A 200 6.08 31.60 2.10
CA ASN A 200 7.44 31.53 1.54
C ASN A 200 8.05 30.11 1.66
N ASP A 201 7.47 29.22 2.45
CA ASP A 201 7.94 27.85 2.52
C ASP A 201 7.64 27.11 1.22
N PRO A 202 8.50 26.17 0.81
CA PRO A 202 8.29 25.42 -0.42
C PRO A 202 7.02 24.56 -0.34
N GLU A 203 6.41 24.33 -1.48
CA GLU A 203 5.36 23.30 -1.60
C GLU A 203 6.01 21.92 -1.59
N SER A 204 5.36 20.99 -0.91
CA SER A 204 5.69 19.57 -0.98
C SER A 204 4.89 18.91 -2.11
N VAL A 205 5.48 17.95 -2.78
CA VAL A 205 4.83 17.16 -3.82
C VAL A 205 4.37 15.82 -3.24
N LEU A 206 3.21 15.37 -3.72
CA LEU A 206 2.70 14.01 -3.53
C LEU A 206 2.45 13.40 -4.91
N TYR A 207 3.10 12.27 -5.19
CA TYR A 207 2.88 11.45 -6.38
C TYR A 207 1.97 10.30 -6.03
N PHE A 208 0.85 10.16 -6.73
CA PHE A 208 -0.07 9.02 -6.60
C PHE A 208 0.09 8.16 -7.84
N MET A 209 0.44 6.89 -7.64
CA MET A 209 0.86 6.02 -8.73
C MET A 209 0.04 4.71 -8.75
N HIS A 210 -0.48 4.36 -9.91
CA HIS A 210 -1.20 3.11 -10.15
C HIS A 210 -0.28 2.04 -10.76
N CYS A 211 -0.65 0.78 -10.57
CA CYS A 211 -0.08 -0.36 -11.28
C CYS A 211 -1.10 -0.96 -12.27
N ASP A 212 -0.89 -2.18 -12.77
CA ASP A 212 -1.72 -2.81 -13.79
C ASP A 212 -3.07 -3.32 -13.24
N ASN A 213 -3.83 -2.43 -12.61
CA ASN A 213 -5.20 -2.65 -12.15
C ASN A 213 -5.95 -1.30 -12.08
N PRO A 214 -7.29 -1.30 -11.99
CA PRO A 214 -8.06 -0.06 -12.01
C PRO A 214 -8.12 0.70 -10.68
N ARG A 215 -7.37 0.35 -9.62
CA ARG A 215 -7.29 1.17 -8.40
C ARG A 215 -6.59 2.49 -8.72
N HIS A 216 -7.20 3.63 -8.32
CA HIS A 216 -6.66 4.95 -8.61
C HIS A 216 -5.16 5.09 -8.28
N HIS A 217 -4.73 4.55 -7.14
CA HIS A 217 -3.31 4.44 -6.83
C HIS A 217 -3.05 3.23 -5.92
N THR A 218 -1.88 2.66 -6.05
CA THR A 218 -1.39 1.52 -5.26
C THR A 218 -0.26 1.96 -4.33
N VAL A 219 0.54 2.92 -4.78
CA VAL A 219 1.61 3.55 -4.00
C VAL A 219 1.50 5.06 -4.15
N ALA A 220 1.72 5.79 -3.05
CA ALA A 220 1.96 7.22 -3.13
C ALA A 220 3.24 7.60 -2.37
N MET A 221 3.91 8.65 -2.87
CA MET A 221 5.12 9.20 -2.28
C MET A 221 4.90 10.66 -1.90
N MET A 222 5.07 10.96 -0.62
CA MET A 222 4.96 12.30 -0.07
C MET A 222 6.35 12.87 0.21
N GLN A 223 6.62 14.08 -0.27
CA GLN A 223 7.84 14.80 0.09
C GLN A 223 7.79 15.26 1.55
N ALA A 224 8.19 14.37 2.44
CA ALA A 224 8.26 14.58 3.88
C ALA A 224 9.30 13.62 4.49
N PRO A 225 9.82 13.88 5.69
CA PRO A 225 10.65 12.90 6.38
C PRO A 225 9.93 11.56 6.53
N THR A 226 10.66 10.47 6.35
CA THR A 226 10.13 9.12 6.63
C THR A 226 9.72 9.03 8.10
N PRO A 227 8.47 8.65 8.41
CA PRO A 227 8.05 8.53 9.80
C PRO A 227 8.75 7.34 10.49
N PRO A 228 8.93 7.36 11.82
CA PRO A 228 9.53 6.25 12.56
C PRO A 228 8.82 4.91 12.34
N SER A 229 7.51 4.94 12.09
CA SER A 229 6.69 3.78 11.74
C SER A 229 6.99 3.20 10.35
N GLY A 230 7.85 3.84 9.55
CA GLY A 230 8.24 3.43 8.21
C GLY A 230 7.20 3.68 7.11
N LEU A 231 5.95 3.97 7.47
CA LEU A 231 4.84 4.20 6.57
C LEU A 231 3.99 5.38 7.07
N VAL A 232 3.49 6.21 6.17
CA VAL A 232 2.51 7.26 6.53
C VAL A 232 1.17 6.60 6.79
N HIS A 233 0.65 5.86 5.81
CA HIS A 233 -0.55 5.04 5.99
C HIS A 233 -0.62 3.86 5.02
N ALA A 234 -1.41 2.85 5.40
CA ALA A 234 -1.98 1.86 4.51
C ALA A 234 -3.49 2.11 4.40
N MET A 235 -4.11 1.69 3.30
CA MET A 235 -5.56 1.82 3.08
C MET A 235 -6.18 0.45 2.86
N VAL A 236 -7.39 0.27 3.43
CA VAL A 236 -8.30 -0.83 3.14
C VAL A 236 -9.66 -0.28 2.73
N GLU A 237 -10.30 -0.94 1.76
CA GLU A 237 -11.56 -0.48 1.19
C GLU A 237 -12.67 -1.51 1.40
N VAL A 238 -13.86 -1.04 1.78
CA VAL A 238 -15.06 -1.85 2.00
C VAL A 238 -16.17 -1.49 1.02
N GLU A 239 -17.25 -2.27 1.00
CA GLU A 239 -18.31 -2.15 0.00
C GLU A 239 -19.32 -1.03 0.26
N THR A 240 -19.44 -0.54 1.51
CA THR A 240 -20.47 0.45 1.85
C THR A 240 -19.98 1.55 2.81
N ALA A 241 -20.61 2.70 2.71
CA ALA A 241 -20.35 3.84 3.61
C ALA A 241 -20.70 3.51 5.07
N GLU A 242 -21.73 2.69 5.29
CA GLU A 242 -22.14 2.26 6.62
C GLU A 242 -21.02 1.47 7.30
N GLN A 243 -20.31 0.59 6.58
CA GLN A 243 -19.17 -0.16 7.12
C GLN A 243 -18.02 0.76 7.53
N VAL A 244 -17.82 1.89 6.83
CA VAL A 244 -16.82 2.90 7.22
C VAL A 244 -17.24 3.59 8.53
N VAL A 245 -18.51 3.98 8.66
CA VAL A 245 -19.03 4.60 9.88
C VAL A 245 -19.00 3.63 11.06
N ASP A 246 -19.39 2.38 10.85
CA ASP A 246 -19.33 1.33 11.90
C ASP A 246 -17.90 1.08 12.37
N ALA A 247 -16.92 1.11 11.45
CA ALA A 247 -15.50 0.99 11.82
C ALA A 247 -15.01 2.19 12.64
N LEU A 248 -15.43 3.41 12.28
CA LEU A 248 -15.14 4.61 13.07
C LEU A 248 -15.75 4.51 14.48
N ASP A 249 -17.00 4.07 14.60
CA ASP A 249 -17.66 3.90 15.90
C ASP A 249 -16.94 2.85 16.76
N ARG A 250 -16.51 1.73 16.18
CA ARG A 250 -15.69 0.72 16.88
C ARG A 250 -14.35 1.30 17.34
N ALA A 251 -13.66 2.05 16.48
CA ALA A 251 -12.40 2.68 16.82
C ALA A 251 -12.54 3.65 18.00
N VAL A 252 -13.56 4.53 17.96
CA VAL A 252 -13.87 5.48 19.04
C VAL A 252 -14.22 4.76 20.33
N ALA A 253 -15.08 3.74 20.26
CA ALA A 253 -15.51 2.96 21.44
C ALA A 253 -14.34 2.23 22.14
N ASN A 254 -13.30 1.90 21.39
CA ASN A 254 -12.09 1.22 21.87
C ASN A 254 -10.91 2.17 22.15
N ASN A 255 -11.15 3.49 22.12
CA ASN A 255 -10.14 4.52 22.34
C ASN A 255 -8.96 4.48 21.36
N ILE A 256 -9.19 4.01 20.14
CA ILE A 256 -8.20 4.11 19.07
C ILE A 256 -8.10 5.58 18.64
N HIS A 257 -6.89 6.09 18.51
CA HIS A 257 -6.67 7.48 18.09
C HIS A 257 -7.15 7.66 16.65
N ILE A 258 -8.08 8.61 16.44
CA ILE A 258 -8.57 9.00 15.11
C ILE A 258 -7.64 10.09 14.60
N SER A 259 -6.78 9.71 13.65
CA SER A 259 -5.76 10.58 13.06
C SER A 259 -6.32 11.55 12.03
N SER A 260 -7.47 11.22 11.44
CA SER A 260 -8.23 12.15 10.59
C SER A 260 -9.71 11.83 10.61
N THR A 261 -10.53 12.88 10.64
CA THR A 261 -11.99 12.75 10.63
C THR A 261 -12.50 12.15 9.32
N LEU A 262 -13.78 11.76 9.31
CA LEU A 262 -14.46 11.41 8.05
C LEU A 262 -14.33 12.53 7.03
N GLY A 263 -14.09 12.16 5.78
CA GLY A 263 -13.97 13.10 4.68
C GLY A 263 -14.16 12.42 3.32
N ARG A 264 -14.01 13.22 2.26
CA ARG A 264 -14.01 12.73 0.88
C ARG A 264 -12.83 13.33 0.13
N HIS A 265 -11.94 12.50 -0.33
CA HIS A 265 -10.78 12.92 -1.11
C HIS A 265 -11.16 13.56 -2.45
N MET A 266 -10.30 14.46 -2.94
CA MET A 266 -10.50 15.12 -4.22
C MET A 266 -9.96 14.31 -5.38
N ASN A 267 -8.87 13.61 -5.23
CA ASN A 267 -8.20 12.83 -6.27
C ASN A 267 -8.99 11.54 -6.61
N ASP A 268 -9.05 10.60 -5.69
CA ASP A 268 -9.65 9.28 -5.90
C ASP A 268 -11.12 9.16 -5.46
N LYS A 269 -11.71 10.23 -4.90
CA LYS A 269 -13.09 10.29 -4.39
C LYS A 269 -13.37 9.37 -3.19
N MET A 270 -12.35 8.77 -2.60
CA MET A 270 -12.50 7.90 -1.44
C MET A 270 -13.24 8.62 -0.30
N PHE A 271 -14.28 8.00 0.23
CA PHE A 271 -14.93 8.38 1.48
C PHE A 271 -14.29 7.57 2.60
N SER A 272 -13.55 8.20 3.49
CA SER A 272 -12.71 7.53 4.46
C SER A 272 -12.51 8.30 5.75
N PHE A 273 -11.90 7.65 6.72
CA PHE A 273 -11.28 8.24 7.90
C PHE A 273 -9.94 7.53 8.18
N TYR A 274 -9.13 8.11 9.05
CA TYR A 274 -7.82 7.55 9.41
C TYR A 274 -7.74 7.26 10.90
N MET A 275 -7.24 6.08 11.25
CA MET A 275 -7.00 5.66 12.63
C MET A 275 -5.57 5.16 12.80
N GLN A 276 -5.02 5.33 14.00
CA GLN A 276 -3.66 4.88 14.30
C GLN A 276 -3.61 3.37 14.47
N THR A 277 -2.61 2.73 13.87
CA THR A 277 -2.31 1.31 14.08
C THR A 277 -1.40 1.10 15.30
N PRO A 278 -1.32 -0.13 15.83
CA PRO A 278 -0.36 -0.45 16.89
C PRO A 278 1.11 -0.23 16.51
N ALA A 279 1.44 -0.22 15.21
CA ALA A 279 2.80 0.08 14.73
C ALA A 279 3.07 1.57 14.48
N GLY A 280 2.09 2.45 14.79
CA GLY A 280 2.26 3.90 14.73
C GLY A 280 2.03 4.53 13.36
N PHE A 281 1.85 3.79 12.27
CA PHE A 281 1.35 4.34 11.02
C PHE A 281 -0.19 4.40 11.02
N MET A 282 -0.78 5.18 10.12
CA MET A 282 -2.23 5.28 10.03
C MET A 282 -2.81 4.16 9.15
N LEU A 283 -4.01 3.70 9.49
CA LEU A 283 -4.86 2.92 8.59
C LEU A 283 -5.99 3.82 8.09
N GLU A 284 -6.04 4.03 6.78
CA GLU A 284 -7.20 4.61 6.11
C GLU A 284 -8.24 3.51 5.88
N PHE A 285 -9.47 3.75 6.36
CA PHE A 285 -10.58 2.84 6.18
C PHE A 285 -11.61 3.51 5.29
N GLY A 286 -11.78 3.01 4.06
CA GLY A 286 -12.42 3.74 2.99
C GLY A 286 -13.47 2.97 2.20
N TYR A 287 -14.22 3.73 1.40
CA TYR A 287 -15.30 3.29 0.52
C TYR A 287 -15.39 4.16 -0.73
N ASP A 288 -15.78 3.57 -1.86
CA ASP A 288 -16.17 4.27 -3.10
C ASP A 288 -15.00 5.02 -3.77
N GLY A 289 -13.77 4.44 -3.72
CA GLY A 289 -12.65 4.91 -4.51
C GLY A 289 -12.92 4.72 -6.00
N ILE A 290 -12.56 5.72 -6.83
CA ILE A 290 -12.72 5.58 -8.27
C ILE A 290 -11.81 4.49 -8.83
N GLN A 291 -12.29 3.84 -9.88
CA GLN A 291 -11.53 2.88 -10.67
C GLN A 291 -11.41 3.41 -12.09
N PRO A 292 -10.33 4.16 -12.39
CA PRO A 292 -10.12 4.74 -13.71
C PRO A 292 -10.01 3.69 -14.83
N ASP A 293 -10.49 4.04 -16.00
CA ASP A 293 -10.13 3.39 -17.25
C ASP A 293 -8.85 4.05 -17.79
N TRP A 294 -7.72 3.38 -17.61
CA TRP A 294 -6.39 3.94 -17.93
C TRP A 294 -6.19 4.26 -19.41
N ASP A 295 -7.00 3.71 -20.32
CA ASP A 295 -6.95 4.06 -21.75
C ASP A 295 -7.47 5.48 -22.02
N THR A 296 -8.28 6.02 -21.09
CA THR A 296 -8.96 7.32 -21.27
C THR A 296 -8.70 8.30 -20.11
N PHE A 297 -8.15 7.82 -18.99
CA PHE A 297 -7.87 8.64 -17.82
C PHE A 297 -6.60 9.47 -18.04
N GLU A 298 -6.69 10.76 -17.76
CA GLU A 298 -5.54 11.66 -17.76
C GLU A 298 -5.09 11.93 -16.33
N THR A 299 -3.77 11.91 -16.10
CA THR A 299 -3.18 12.27 -14.81
C THR A 299 -3.72 13.62 -14.33
N THR A 300 -4.26 13.64 -13.12
CA THR A 300 -4.82 14.86 -12.54
C THR A 300 -3.80 15.64 -11.72
N ASN A 301 -4.16 16.89 -11.37
CA ASN A 301 -3.40 17.73 -10.44
C ASN A 301 -4.38 18.28 -9.41
N SER A 302 -4.61 17.55 -8.34
CA SER A 302 -5.59 17.93 -7.33
C SER A 302 -5.14 19.16 -6.56
N ALA A 303 -6.05 20.16 -6.47
CA ALA A 303 -5.77 21.44 -5.84
C ALA A 303 -5.86 21.38 -4.30
N ALA A 304 -6.45 20.33 -3.75
CA ALA A 304 -6.59 20.10 -2.32
C ALA A 304 -6.72 18.60 -2.04
N PRO A 305 -6.39 18.12 -0.83
CA PRO A 305 -6.48 16.71 -0.49
C PRO A 305 -7.94 16.20 -0.46
N SER A 306 -8.89 17.07 -0.10
CA SER A 306 -10.28 16.64 0.10
C SER A 306 -11.27 17.71 -0.31
N TYR A 307 -12.46 17.29 -0.73
CA TYR A 307 -13.62 18.17 -0.94
C TYR A 307 -14.17 18.70 0.38
N TRP A 308 -14.12 17.85 1.43
CA TRP A 308 -14.57 18.17 2.78
C TRP A 308 -14.05 17.12 3.76
N GLY A 309 -14.01 17.46 5.03
CA GLY A 309 -13.53 16.59 6.11
C GLY A 309 -12.01 16.39 6.07
N HIS A 310 -11.56 15.25 6.56
CA HIS A 310 -10.14 14.90 6.74
C HIS A 310 -9.37 15.97 7.51
N GLU A 311 -9.94 16.36 8.65
CA GLU A 311 -9.23 17.20 9.61
C GLU A 311 -8.23 16.32 10.36
N PHE A 312 -6.94 16.52 10.06
CA PHE A 312 -5.87 15.72 10.65
C PHE A 312 -5.60 16.13 12.10
N ASN A 313 -5.53 15.14 12.97
CA ASN A 313 -5.16 15.23 14.37
C ASN A 313 -4.04 14.23 14.65
N MET A 314 -2.80 14.66 14.36
CA MET A 314 -1.64 13.78 14.57
C MET A 314 -1.36 13.65 16.07
N PRO A 315 -0.98 12.45 16.57
CA PRO A 315 -0.58 12.30 17.97
C PRO A 315 0.61 13.20 18.28
N GLU A 316 0.64 13.73 19.49
CA GLU A 316 1.82 14.46 19.98
C GLU A 316 3.03 13.49 20.01
N ALA A 317 4.19 13.94 19.47
CA ALA A 317 5.40 13.16 19.34
C ALA A 317 6.05 12.83 20.70
#